data_90cf5259a219828fa148543f56f7de03
#
_entry.id   90cf5259a219828fa148543f56f7de03
#
_cell.length_a   1.000
_cell.length_b   1.000
_cell.length_c   1.000
_cell.angle_alpha   90.00
_cell.angle_beta   90.00
_cell.angle_gamma   90.00
#
_symmetry.space_group_name_H-M   'P 1'
#
loop_
_entity.id
_entity.type
_entity.pdbx_description
1 polymer ?
#
loop_
_entity_poly.entity_id
_entity_poly.type
_entity_poly.pdbx_seq_one_letter_code
_entity_poly.pdbx_strand_id
1 'polypeptide(L)'
;MKNFEDFYREALSQIKHDMRNAAQEHPHLAPFTPESGDPDVLRVLEGFALIAAGLQQKIDDGFPEVINPLLRKVWPIPLHPIPSTSIVQLDIQPGSMTETTNIAKGSEISAIQHKQSITFRTTQDISIEPITLIHKTLTHSQDKSLISLTFQYHGPTTQWKTGQVTLFLGEDQKLASLLTKYIDQSLNNTYLKTSLEEKEMWLSIESAPRQKENLVLPRPHDYFWPLQVLYEYLYLPHVNDFMSF
;
A
#
# COMPACT_ATOMS: atom_id res chain seq x y z
N MET A 1 -18.25 -12.58 -10.24
CA MET A 1 -18.28 -13.82 -9.48
C MET A 1 -19.63 -14.44 -9.68
N LYS A 2 -19.69 -15.68 -10.22
CA LYS A 2 -20.95 -16.41 -10.40
C LYS A 2 -21.53 -16.76 -9.05
N ASN A 3 -22.85 -16.67 -8.92
CA ASN A 3 -23.56 -17.08 -7.70
C ASN A 3 -23.81 -18.60 -7.76
N PHE A 4 -24.02 -19.26 -6.62
CA PHE A 4 -24.37 -20.69 -6.55
C PHE A 4 -25.58 -21.05 -7.44
N GLU A 5 -26.57 -20.17 -7.50
CA GLU A 5 -27.75 -20.34 -8.35
C GLU A 5 -27.40 -20.38 -9.86
N ASP A 6 -26.38 -19.62 -10.28
CA ASP A 6 -25.90 -19.61 -11.67
C ASP A 6 -25.26 -20.97 -12.02
N PHE A 7 -24.41 -21.49 -11.12
CA PHE A 7 -23.81 -22.83 -11.28
C PHE A 7 -24.87 -23.92 -11.30
N TYR A 8 -25.87 -23.82 -10.44
CA TYR A 8 -26.97 -24.79 -10.42
C TYR A 8 -27.77 -24.79 -11.72
N ARG A 9 -28.16 -23.64 -12.24
CA ARG A 9 -28.89 -23.51 -13.50
C ARG A 9 -28.07 -24.02 -14.67
N GLU A 10 -26.78 -23.73 -14.71
CA GLU A 10 -25.86 -24.18 -15.73
C GLU A 10 -25.70 -25.72 -15.68
N ALA A 11 -25.46 -26.29 -14.52
CA ALA A 11 -25.35 -27.73 -14.32
C ALA A 11 -26.64 -28.47 -14.70
N LEU A 12 -27.81 -27.95 -14.27
CA LEU A 12 -29.10 -28.55 -14.61
C LEU A 12 -29.38 -28.51 -16.14
N SER A 13 -29.05 -27.38 -16.78
CA SER A 13 -29.18 -27.21 -18.23
C SER A 13 -28.27 -28.20 -18.98
N GLN A 14 -27.03 -28.35 -18.54
CA GLN A 14 -26.06 -29.26 -19.14
C GLN A 14 -26.51 -30.72 -19.00
N ILE A 15 -26.93 -31.15 -17.80
CA ILE A 15 -27.44 -32.49 -17.56
C ILE A 15 -28.63 -32.81 -18.45
N LYS A 16 -29.58 -31.86 -18.57
CA LYS A 16 -30.74 -32.03 -19.46
C LYS A 16 -30.35 -32.17 -20.91
N HIS A 17 -29.35 -31.39 -21.36
CA HIS A 17 -28.83 -31.50 -22.72
C HIS A 17 -28.14 -32.83 -22.99
N ASP A 18 -27.27 -33.26 -22.09
CA ASP A 18 -26.51 -34.50 -22.25
C ASP A 18 -27.42 -35.70 -22.22
N MET A 19 -28.49 -35.72 -21.39
CA MET A 19 -29.46 -36.77 -21.38
C MET A 19 -30.27 -36.88 -22.66
N ARG A 20 -30.61 -35.74 -23.30
CA ARG A 20 -31.24 -35.74 -24.63
C ARG A 20 -30.34 -36.38 -25.67
N ASN A 21 -29.07 -35.99 -25.68
CA ASN A 21 -28.11 -36.58 -26.62
C ASN A 21 -27.92 -38.07 -26.39
N ALA A 22 -27.79 -38.49 -25.14
CA ALA A 22 -27.69 -39.90 -24.79
C ALA A 22 -28.93 -40.72 -25.19
N ALA A 23 -30.15 -40.16 -25.08
CA ALA A 23 -31.37 -40.83 -25.52
C ALA A 23 -31.50 -40.96 -27.06
N GLN A 24 -30.86 -40.04 -27.83
CA GLN A 24 -30.78 -40.19 -29.28
C GLN A 24 -29.88 -41.36 -29.70
N GLU A 25 -28.75 -41.53 -28.99
CA GLU A 25 -27.82 -42.64 -29.25
C GLU A 25 -28.32 -43.98 -28.69
N HIS A 26 -29.06 -43.90 -27.58
CA HIS A 26 -29.55 -45.06 -26.81
C HIS A 26 -31.06 -44.92 -26.53
N PRO A 27 -31.95 -45.33 -27.43
CA PRO A 27 -33.40 -45.14 -27.31
C PRO A 27 -34.07 -45.75 -26.05
N HIS A 28 -33.43 -46.73 -25.42
CA HIS A 28 -33.91 -47.29 -24.17
C HIS A 28 -33.75 -46.32 -22.96
N LEU A 29 -33.01 -45.27 -23.10
CA LEU A 29 -32.87 -44.21 -22.08
C LEU A 29 -33.94 -43.13 -22.19
N ALA A 30 -34.72 -43.10 -23.26
CA ALA A 30 -35.76 -42.11 -23.49
C ALA A 30 -36.77 -41.94 -22.31
N PRO A 31 -37.19 -42.99 -21.59
CA PRO A 31 -38.07 -42.87 -20.43
C PRO A 31 -37.43 -42.07 -19.25
N PHE A 32 -36.12 -41.95 -19.21
CA PHE A 32 -35.38 -41.29 -18.15
C PHE A 32 -34.95 -39.85 -18.52
N THR A 33 -35.43 -39.35 -19.67
CA THR A 33 -35.15 -37.96 -20.09
C THR A 33 -36.11 -36.98 -19.41
N PRO A 34 -35.74 -35.70 -19.26
CA PRO A 34 -36.61 -34.66 -18.72
C PRO A 34 -37.95 -34.53 -19.47
N GLU A 35 -38.00 -34.92 -20.75
CA GLU A 35 -39.20 -34.88 -21.58
C GLU A 35 -40.20 -36.01 -21.28
N SER A 36 -39.80 -37.04 -20.55
CA SER A 36 -40.71 -38.11 -20.11
C SER A 36 -41.80 -37.61 -19.18
N GLY A 37 -41.59 -36.44 -18.54
CA GLY A 37 -42.54 -35.83 -17.60
C GLY A 37 -42.61 -36.57 -16.25
N ASP A 38 -41.75 -37.54 -16.00
CA ASP A 38 -41.70 -38.26 -14.72
C ASP A 38 -41.10 -37.32 -13.64
N PRO A 39 -41.86 -36.98 -12.59
CA PRO A 39 -41.39 -36.11 -11.53
C PRO A 39 -40.25 -36.69 -10.71
N ASP A 40 -40.14 -38.02 -10.60
CA ASP A 40 -39.08 -38.64 -9.83
C ASP A 40 -37.76 -38.61 -10.60
N VAL A 41 -37.77 -38.72 -11.93
CA VAL A 41 -36.59 -38.47 -12.79
C VAL A 41 -36.11 -37.03 -12.64
N LEU A 42 -37.02 -36.06 -12.68
CA LEU A 42 -36.66 -34.62 -12.51
C LEU A 42 -36.01 -34.35 -11.15
N ARG A 43 -36.55 -34.89 -10.08
CA ARG A 43 -35.97 -34.73 -8.72
C ARG A 43 -34.55 -35.30 -8.62
N VAL A 44 -34.29 -36.47 -9.26
CA VAL A 44 -32.96 -37.05 -9.27
C VAL A 44 -31.99 -36.16 -10.05
N LEU A 45 -32.39 -35.65 -11.21
CA LEU A 45 -31.57 -34.76 -12.02
C LEU A 45 -31.27 -33.40 -11.28
N GLU A 46 -32.27 -32.87 -10.60
CA GLU A 46 -32.08 -31.67 -9.76
C GLU A 46 -31.10 -31.91 -8.60
N GLY A 47 -31.17 -33.11 -7.97
CA GLY A 47 -30.21 -33.52 -6.94
C GLY A 47 -28.79 -33.65 -7.47
N PHE A 48 -28.60 -34.23 -8.65
CA PHE A 48 -27.29 -34.28 -9.30
C PHE A 48 -26.79 -32.89 -9.68
N ALA A 49 -27.66 -32.03 -10.22
CA ALA A 49 -27.31 -30.67 -10.56
C ALA A 49 -26.86 -29.84 -9.34
N LEU A 50 -27.49 -30.08 -8.17
CA LEU A 50 -27.12 -29.45 -6.92
C LEU A 50 -25.70 -29.85 -6.46
N ILE A 51 -25.39 -31.15 -6.55
CA ILE A 51 -24.03 -31.64 -6.21
C ILE A 51 -23.00 -31.11 -7.19
N ALA A 52 -23.30 -31.17 -8.50
CA ALA A 52 -22.41 -30.67 -9.54
C ALA A 52 -22.13 -29.17 -9.40
N ALA A 53 -23.15 -28.36 -9.09
CA ALA A 53 -23.01 -26.94 -8.81
C ALA A 53 -22.08 -26.65 -7.64
N GLY A 54 -22.22 -27.42 -6.53
CA GLY A 54 -21.33 -27.28 -5.38
C GLY A 54 -19.88 -27.63 -5.67
N LEU A 55 -19.65 -28.65 -6.51
CA LEU A 55 -18.31 -29.01 -6.97
C LEU A 55 -17.73 -27.93 -7.91
N GLN A 56 -18.52 -27.43 -8.83
CA GLN A 56 -18.11 -26.41 -9.77
C GLN A 56 -17.79 -25.09 -9.09
N GLN A 57 -18.58 -24.69 -8.10
CA GLN A 57 -18.29 -23.54 -7.27
C GLN A 57 -16.97 -23.71 -6.53
N LYS A 58 -16.70 -24.87 -5.91
CA LYS A 58 -15.42 -25.13 -5.24
C LYS A 58 -14.22 -25.05 -6.17
N ILE A 59 -14.38 -25.51 -7.42
CA ILE A 59 -13.33 -25.41 -8.45
C ILE A 59 -13.11 -23.96 -8.84
N ASP A 60 -14.18 -23.19 -9.05
CA ASP A 60 -14.12 -21.76 -9.41
C ASP A 60 -13.52 -20.90 -8.27
N ASP A 61 -13.81 -21.23 -7.03
CA ASP A 61 -13.23 -20.60 -5.83
C ASP A 61 -11.72 -20.92 -5.65
N GLY A 62 -11.14 -21.83 -6.46
CA GLY A 62 -9.72 -22.15 -6.48
C GLY A 62 -9.20 -22.85 -5.23
N PHE A 63 -10.04 -23.60 -4.53
CA PHE A 63 -9.67 -24.39 -3.32
C PHE A 63 -8.96 -23.54 -2.25
N PRO A 64 -9.62 -22.53 -1.68
CA PRO A 64 -9.00 -21.62 -0.69
C PRO A 64 -8.44 -22.37 0.53
N GLU A 65 -8.98 -23.54 0.86
CA GLU A 65 -8.48 -24.38 1.95
C GLU A 65 -7.04 -24.89 1.71
N VAL A 66 -6.61 -25.00 0.45
CA VAL A 66 -5.26 -25.42 0.06
C VAL A 66 -4.39 -24.21 -0.22
N ILE A 67 -4.93 -23.24 -0.95
CA ILE A 67 -4.19 -22.04 -1.40
C ILE A 67 -3.81 -21.15 -0.21
N ASN A 68 -4.75 -20.88 0.71
CA ASN A 68 -4.49 -19.99 1.85
C ASN A 68 -3.37 -20.46 2.79
N PRO A 69 -3.29 -21.74 3.21
CA PRO A 69 -2.15 -22.24 3.98
C PRO A 69 -0.82 -22.14 3.23
N LEU A 70 -0.84 -22.36 1.91
CA LEU A 70 0.35 -22.22 1.09
C LEU A 70 0.79 -20.76 1.00
N LEU A 71 -0.13 -19.83 0.74
CA LEU A 71 0.14 -18.40 0.72
C LEU A 71 0.66 -17.90 2.08
N ARG A 72 0.09 -18.36 3.19
CA ARG A 72 0.58 -18.01 4.53
C ARG A 72 2.03 -18.40 4.74
N LYS A 73 2.47 -19.48 4.12
CA LYS A 73 3.86 -19.94 4.22
C LYS A 73 4.82 -19.23 3.27
N VAL A 74 4.37 -18.93 2.06
CA VAL A 74 5.22 -18.34 1.00
C VAL A 74 5.13 -16.81 1.00
N TRP A 75 3.93 -16.27 1.13
CA TRP A 75 3.69 -14.83 1.08
C TRP A 75 2.55 -14.42 2.02
N PRO A 76 2.80 -14.33 3.33
CA PRO A 76 1.76 -14.07 4.33
C PRO A 76 1.17 -12.65 4.28
N ILE A 77 1.88 -11.66 3.75
CA ILE A 77 1.47 -10.25 3.81
C ILE A 77 0.09 -9.98 3.19
N PRO A 78 -0.26 -10.45 1.98
CA PRO A 78 -1.57 -10.18 1.41
C PRO A 78 -2.76 -10.70 2.22
N LEU A 79 -2.51 -11.62 3.16
CA LEU A 79 -3.53 -12.19 4.04
C LEU A 79 -3.72 -11.39 5.33
N HIS A 80 -2.87 -10.41 5.60
CA HIS A 80 -3.02 -9.50 6.74
C HIS A 80 -3.79 -8.25 6.34
N PRO A 81 -4.64 -7.71 7.21
CA PRO A 81 -5.33 -6.46 6.95
C PRO A 81 -4.31 -5.30 6.90
N ILE A 82 -4.53 -4.38 5.96
CA ILE A 82 -3.76 -3.15 5.89
C ILE A 82 -4.36 -2.17 6.89
N PRO A 83 -3.60 -1.71 7.89
CA PRO A 83 -4.10 -0.71 8.84
C PRO A 83 -4.25 0.64 8.14
N SER A 84 -5.12 1.50 8.68
CA SER A 84 -5.21 2.88 8.25
C SER A 84 -3.90 3.60 8.54
N THR A 85 -3.37 4.29 7.54
CA THR A 85 -2.13 5.07 7.64
C THR A 85 -2.38 6.50 7.25
N SER A 86 -1.61 7.42 7.82
CA SER A 86 -1.65 8.84 7.50
C SER A 86 -0.25 9.43 7.60
N ILE A 87 -0.01 10.50 6.84
CA ILE A 87 1.18 11.32 6.98
C ILE A 87 0.84 12.48 7.90
N VAL A 88 1.68 12.70 8.90
CA VAL A 88 1.53 13.76 9.88
C VAL A 88 2.71 14.72 9.77
N GLN A 89 2.43 15.99 9.65
CA GLN A 89 3.41 17.05 9.77
C GLN A 89 3.50 17.49 11.23
N LEU A 90 4.71 17.56 11.74
CA LEU A 90 5.00 18.04 13.10
C LEU A 90 5.49 19.49 13.02
N ASP A 91 4.61 20.41 13.38
CA ASP A 91 4.93 21.83 13.39
C ASP A 91 5.48 22.28 14.75
N ILE A 92 6.57 23.01 14.71
CA ILE A 92 7.21 23.55 15.90
C ILE A 92 6.54 24.87 16.27
N GLN A 93 6.06 24.99 17.51
CA GLN A 93 5.60 26.28 18.02
C GLN A 93 6.80 27.20 18.28
N PRO A 94 6.76 28.46 17.86
CA PRO A 94 7.84 29.41 18.08
C PRO A 94 8.24 29.46 19.58
N GLY A 95 9.52 29.26 19.86
CA GLY A 95 10.06 29.29 21.23
C GLY A 95 9.85 28.03 22.06
N SER A 96 9.20 26.99 21.54
CA SER A 96 8.99 25.73 22.28
C SER A 96 10.17 24.79 22.22
N MET A 97 11.01 24.87 21.20
CA MET A 97 12.10 23.95 20.95
C MET A 97 13.35 24.68 20.46
N THR A 98 14.46 24.47 21.12
CA THR A 98 15.78 25.04 20.78
C THR A 98 16.82 23.98 20.45
N GLU A 99 16.53 22.72 20.75
CA GLU A 99 17.40 21.57 20.54
C GLU A 99 16.64 20.49 19.78
N THR A 100 17.38 19.61 19.11
CA THR A 100 16.82 18.43 18.42
C THR A 100 16.07 17.52 19.40
N THR A 101 14.84 17.18 19.07
CA THR A 101 14.00 16.30 19.87
C THR A 101 13.72 15.00 19.11
N ASN A 102 13.92 13.87 19.77
CA ASN A 102 13.68 12.56 19.20
C ASN A 102 12.35 11.98 19.66
N ILE A 103 11.54 11.54 18.71
CA ILE A 103 10.30 10.79 18.94
C ILE A 103 10.55 9.33 18.57
N ALA A 104 10.39 8.45 19.54
CA ALA A 104 10.60 7.02 19.30
C ALA A 104 9.49 6.40 18.46
N LYS A 105 9.82 5.38 17.69
CA LYS A 105 8.87 4.50 17.00
C LYS A 105 7.84 3.95 17.98
N GLY A 106 6.56 3.96 17.58
CA GLY A 106 5.45 3.51 18.42
C GLY A 106 4.87 4.59 19.34
N SER A 107 5.39 5.82 19.32
CA SER A 107 4.81 6.95 20.04
C SER A 107 3.38 7.25 19.58
N GLU A 108 2.49 7.52 20.54
CA GLU A 108 1.08 7.75 20.26
C GLU A 108 0.82 9.18 19.82
N ILE A 109 0.07 9.32 18.74
CA ILE A 109 -0.44 10.60 18.22
C ILE A 109 -1.95 10.51 18.20
N SER A 110 -2.63 11.40 18.92
CA SER A 110 -4.10 11.43 18.98
C SER A 110 -4.65 12.57 18.14
N ALA A 111 -5.63 12.26 17.30
CA ALA A 111 -6.42 13.22 16.56
C ALA A 111 -7.86 13.20 17.07
N ILE A 112 -8.46 14.38 17.22
CA ILE A 112 -9.87 14.50 17.64
C ILE A 112 -10.69 14.89 16.42
N GLN A 113 -11.59 14.00 15.99
CA GLN A 113 -12.55 14.25 14.92
C GLN A 113 -13.95 13.88 15.37
N HIS A 114 -14.93 14.78 15.19
CA HIS A 114 -16.32 14.56 15.57
C HIS A 114 -16.53 14.08 17.03
N LYS A 115 -15.75 14.62 17.98
CA LYS A 115 -15.75 14.23 19.41
C LYS A 115 -15.24 12.79 19.67
N GLN A 116 -14.68 12.13 18.70
CA GLN A 116 -14.01 10.84 18.86
C GLN A 116 -12.50 11.05 18.80
N SER A 117 -11.78 10.43 19.73
CA SER A 117 -10.32 10.39 19.72
C SER A 117 -9.87 9.20 18.90
N ILE A 118 -9.09 9.47 17.86
CA ILE A 118 -8.45 8.44 17.02
C ILE A 118 -6.96 8.47 17.34
N THR A 119 -6.40 7.33 17.72
CA THR A 119 -4.99 7.22 18.08
C THR A 119 -4.23 6.49 16.99
N PHE A 120 -3.16 7.12 16.50
CA PHE A 120 -2.16 6.54 15.60
C PHE A 120 -0.85 6.32 16.36
N ARG A 121 0.06 5.55 15.76
CA ARG A 121 1.43 5.37 16.28
C ARG A 121 2.45 5.66 15.22
N THR A 122 3.56 6.27 15.61
CA THR A 122 4.69 6.51 14.71
C THR A 122 5.27 5.18 14.22
N THR A 123 5.62 5.12 12.93
CA THR A 123 6.12 3.90 12.28
C THR A 123 7.64 3.79 12.31
N GLN A 124 8.34 4.89 12.61
CA GLN A 124 9.80 4.99 12.67
C GLN A 124 10.22 5.98 13.76
N ASP A 125 11.50 5.95 14.13
CA ASP A 125 12.09 6.99 14.95
C ASP A 125 12.20 8.28 14.15
N ILE A 126 11.85 9.41 14.76
CA ILE A 126 11.79 10.71 14.11
C ILE A 126 12.65 11.70 14.90
N SER A 127 13.61 12.33 14.25
CA SER A 127 14.35 13.46 14.79
C SER A 127 13.73 14.76 14.30
N ILE A 128 13.30 15.60 15.21
CA ILE A 128 12.74 16.91 14.91
C ILE A 128 13.82 17.94 15.16
N GLU A 129 14.26 18.59 14.09
CA GLU A 129 15.19 19.71 14.15
C GLU A 129 14.44 21.02 14.43
N PRO A 130 15.03 21.97 15.20
CA PRO A 130 14.40 23.25 15.51
C PRO A 130 14.44 24.21 14.29
N ILE A 131 13.86 23.80 13.16
CA ILE A 131 13.80 24.53 11.90
C ILE A 131 12.38 24.62 11.40
N THR A 132 12.04 25.70 10.72
CA THR A 132 10.75 25.89 10.05
C THR A 132 11.00 26.34 8.61
N LEU A 133 10.33 25.70 7.66
CA LEU A 133 10.36 26.11 6.25
C LEU A 133 9.53 27.39 6.10
N ILE A 134 10.18 28.52 5.76
CA ILE A 134 9.50 29.82 5.62
C ILE A 134 9.26 30.22 4.17
N HIS A 135 10.10 29.77 3.24
CA HIS A 135 9.99 30.15 1.84
C HIS A 135 10.48 29.05 0.90
N LYS A 136 9.81 28.91 -0.24
CA LYS A 136 10.20 28.02 -1.33
C LYS A 136 10.10 28.74 -2.66
N THR A 137 11.14 28.65 -3.47
CA THR A 137 11.16 29.23 -4.83
C THR A 137 11.68 28.23 -5.83
N LEU A 138 11.13 28.29 -7.03
CA LEU A 138 11.59 27.56 -8.19
C LEU A 138 11.95 28.58 -9.27
N THR A 139 13.21 28.60 -9.67
CA THR A 139 13.70 29.48 -10.72
C THR A 139 14.17 28.65 -11.91
N HIS A 140 13.67 28.96 -13.09
CA HIS A 140 14.08 28.32 -14.34
C HIS A 140 15.02 29.21 -15.11
N SER A 141 16.12 28.62 -15.58
CA SER A 141 17.01 29.22 -16.57
C SER A 141 17.06 28.32 -17.81
N GLN A 142 17.68 28.76 -18.90
CA GLN A 142 17.72 28.02 -20.15
C GLN A 142 18.25 26.58 -19.99
N ASP A 143 19.23 26.38 -19.12
CA ASP A 143 19.89 25.08 -18.95
C ASP A 143 19.68 24.42 -17.56
N LYS A 144 19.14 25.15 -16.60
CA LYS A 144 19.07 24.69 -15.20
C LYS A 144 17.79 25.17 -14.52
N SER A 145 17.29 24.35 -13.62
CA SER A 145 16.24 24.70 -12.66
C SER A 145 16.83 24.72 -11.26
N LEU A 146 16.58 25.79 -10.52
CA LEU A 146 17.03 25.95 -9.14
C LEU A 146 15.81 25.89 -8.21
N ILE A 147 15.82 24.93 -7.29
CA ILE A 147 14.88 24.86 -6.18
C ILE A 147 15.59 25.45 -4.96
N SER A 148 15.03 26.51 -4.39
CA SER A 148 15.55 27.13 -3.18
C SER A 148 14.54 26.99 -2.05
N LEU A 149 14.97 26.42 -0.93
CA LEU A 149 14.21 26.26 0.29
C LEU A 149 14.87 27.09 1.39
N THR A 150 14.11 27.97 2.02
CA THR A 150 14.62 28.82 3.10
C THR A 150 14.03 28.37 4.41
N PHE A 151 14.89 27.99 5.35
CA PHE A 151 14.53 27.56 6.68
C PHE A 151 14.91 28.62 7.71
N GLN A 152 14.07 28.77 8.71
CA GLN A 152 14.36 29.53 9.91
C GLN A 152 14.79 28.56 11.01
N TYR A 153 15.96 28.78 11.57
CA TYR A 153 16.47 28.04 12.70
C TYR A 153 16.10 28.72 14.02
N HIS A 154 15.61 27.96 15.00
CA HIS A 154 15.11 28.45 16.29
C HIS A 154 16.05 28.19 17.45
N GLY A 155 17.13 27.46 17.23
CA GLY A 155 18.12 27.12 18.26
C GLY A 155 19.25 28.16 18.40
N PRO A 156 20.18 27.96 19.34
CA PRO A 156 21.35 28.80 19.50
C PRO A 156 22.30 28.60 18.32
N THR A 157 22.66 29.68 17.67
CA THR A 157 23.49 29.69 16.44
C THR A 157 24.87 29.05 16.61
N THR A 158 25.41 29.03 17.83
CA THR A 158 26.69 28.43 18.17
C THR A 158 26.68 26.90 18.26
N GLN A 159 25.51 26.29 18.29
CA GLN A 159 25.35 24.84 18.51
C GLN A 159 24.72 24.10 17.33
N TRP A 160 24.50 24.80 16.22
CA TRP A 160 23.89 24.15 15.08
C TRP A 160 24.81 23.06 14.52
N LYS A 161 24.36 21.83 14.67
CA LYS A 161 24.91 20.66 13.98
C LYS A 161 23.95 20.32 12.85
N THR A 162 24.47 20.08 11.68
CA THR A 162 23.69 19.57 10.55
C THR A 162 23.08 18.24 10.94
N GLY A 163 21.79 18.24 11.27
CA GLY A 163 21.00 17.05 11.44
C GLY A 163 20.39 16.61 10.10
N GLN A 164 19.79 15.45 10.07
CA GLN A 164 19.08 14.97 8.90
C GLN A 164 17.68 15.60 8.86
N VAL A 165 17.36 16.28 7.77
CA VAL A 165 16.03 16.87 7.54
C VAL A 165 15.30 16.05 6.51
N THR A 166 14.08 15.62 6.85
CA THR A 166 13.22 14.84 5.95
C THR A 166 12.06 15.69 5.49
N LEU A 167 11.88 15.81 4.18
CA LEU A 167 10.80 16.53 3.55
C LEU A 167 9.83 15.59 2.86
N PHE A 168 8.53 15.89 2.99
CA PHE A 168 7.49 15.27 2.21
C PHE A 168 7.28 16.05 0.91
N LEU A 169 7.30 15.37 -0.23
CA LEU A 169 7.26 15.99 -1.56
C LEU A 169 5.87 16.43 -2.01
N GLY A 170 4.83 16.08 -1.25
CA GLY A 170 3.45 16.50 -1.50
C GLY A 170 2.50 15.34 -1.83
N GLU A 171 1.22 15.68 -1.96
CA GLU A 171 0.14 14.71 -2.16
C GLU A 171 0.00 14.22 -3.62
N ASP A 172 0.54 14.97 -4.59
CA ASP A 172 0.52 14.54 -5.99
C ASP A 172 1.62 13.51 -6.24
N GLN A 173 1.25 12.24 -6.20
CA GLN A 173 2.14 11.11 -6.40
C GLN A 173 2.93 11.17 -7.72
N LYS A 174 2.32 11.70 -8.78
CA LYS A 174 3.01 11.82 -10.08
C LYS A 174 4.12 12.85 -10.02
N LEU A 175 3.84 14.01 -9.41
CA LEU A 175 4.83 15.05 -9.19
C LEU A 175 5.93 14.60 -8.23
N ALA A 176 5.56 13.97 -7.11
CA ALA A 176 6.52 13.45 -6.13
C ALA A 176 7.46 12.42 -6.76
N SER A 177 6.92 11.44 -7.49
CA SER A 177 7.73 10.42 -8.19
C SER A 177 8.64 11.02 -9.27
N LEU A 178 8.18 12.02 -10.01
CA LEU A 178 9.01 12.73 -10.98
C LEU A 178 10.12 13.53 -10.30
N LEU A 179 9.82 14.23 -9.20
CA LEU A 179 10.82 14.97 -8.42
C LEU A 179 11.88 14.02 -7.86
N THR A 180 11.48 12.91 -7.24
CA THR A 180 12.42 11.89 -6.75
C THR A 180 13.34 11.40 -7.86
N LYS A 181 12.77 11.06 -9.02
CA LYS A 181 13.56 10.62 -10.17
C LYS A 181 14.54 11.69 -10.67
N TYR A 182 14.11 12.95 -10.75
CA TYR A 182 14.98 14.03 -11.18
C TYR A 182 16.08 14.33 -10.16
N ILE A 183 15.79 14.26 -8.87
CA ILE A 183 16.76 14.41 -7.80
C ILE A 183 17.81 13.32 -7.89
N ASP A 184 17.41 12.05 -7.99
CA ASP A 184 18.34 10.91 -8.07
C ASP A 184 19.20 10.92 -9.34
N GLN A 185 18.68 11.41 -10.47
CA GLN A 185 19.35 11.30 -11.77
C GLN A 185 20.02 12.58 -12.23
N SER A 186 19.53 13.75 -11.83
CA SER A 186 19.89 15.04 -12.43
C SER A 186 20.35 16.08 -11.41
N LEU A 187 20.38 15.74 -10.11
CA LEU A 187 20.85 16.65 -9.09
C LEU A 187 22.39 16.79 -9.20
N ASN A 188 22.83 17.90 -9.76
CA ASN A 188 24.24 18.13 -9.96
C ASN A 188 24.94 18.71 -8.73
N ASN A 189 24.27 19.63 -8.03
CA ASN A 189 24.86 20.33 -6.90
C ASN A 189 23.76 20.69 -5.89
N THR A 190 24.00 20.37 -4.65
CA THR A 190 23.17 20.85 -3.53
C THR A 190 24.08 21.50 -2.49
N TYR A 191 23.73 22.68 -2.07
CA TYR A 191 24.49 23.39 -1.07
C TYR A 191 23.57 24.10 -0.08
N LEU A 192 24.06 24.20 1.14
CA LEU A 192 23.46 24.99 2.20
C LEU A 192 24.20 26.33 2.31
N LYS A 193 23.43 27.41 2.36
CA LYS A 193 23.95 28.77 2.62
C LYS A 193 23.34 29.29 3.90
N THR A 194 24.16 29.72 4.83
CA THR A 194 23.69 30.35 6.07
C THR A 194 23.81 31.87 5.96
N SER A 195 22.90 32.59 6.62
CA SER A 195 22.96 34.04 6.70
C SER A 195 24.11 34.58 7.57
N LEU A 196 24.73 33.72 8.38
CA LEU A 196 25.79 34.05 9.33
C LEU A 196 27.20 33.89 8.74
N GLU A 197 27.35 32.98 7.81
CA GLU A 197 28.62 32.76 7.12
C GLU A 197 28.34 32.70 5.61
N GLU A 198 29.11 33.43 4.83
CA GLU A 198 29.04 33.35 3.34
C GLU A 198 29.56 32.00 2.80
N LYS A 199 29.82 31.07 3.67
CA LYS A 199 30.38 29.76 3.32
C LYS A 199 29.28 28.83 2.83
N GLU A 200 29.41 28.36 1.62
CA GLU A 200 28.58 27.31 1.05
C GLU A 200 29.05 25.94 1.57
N MET A 201 28.12 25.16 2.12
CA MET A 201 28.37 23.81 2.58
C MET A 201 27.66 22.84 1.63
N TRP A 202 28.38 21.88 1.08
CA TRP A 202 27.80 20.88 0.21
C TRP A 202 26.94 19.89 1.02
N LEU A 203 25.76 19.61 0.51
CA LEU A 203 24.85 18.62 1.07
C LEU A 203 24.68 17.47 0.10
N SER A 204 24.62 16.26 0.61
CA SER A 204 24.08 15.13 -0.15
C SER A 204 22.58 15.05 0.07
N ILE A 205 21.83 14.96 -1.01
CA ILE A 205 20.40 14.66 -0.96
C ILE A 205 20.24 13.22 -1.43
N GLU A 206 19.53 12.45 -0.65
CA GLU A 206 19.20 11.09 -1.00
C GLU A 206 17.69 10.92 -0.91
N SER A 207 17.10 10.19 -1.86
CA SER A 207 15.80 9.60 -1.63
C SER A 207 15.91 8.73 -0.39
N ALA A 208 15.01 8.90 0.58
CA ALA A 208 15.10 8.18 1.85
C ALA A 208 15.19 6.66 1.58
N PRO A 209 16.35 6.01 1.81
CA PRO A 209 16.54 4.63 1.41
C PRO A 209 15.58 3.73 2.17
N ARG A 210 14.87 2.88 1.44
CA ARG A 210 14.00 1.88 2.01
C ARG A 210 14.84 0.81 2.70
N GLN A 211 15.01 0.97 3.98
CA GLN A 211 15.68 -0.01 4.84
C GLN A 211 14.65 -0.89 5.53
N LYS A 212 15.09 -2.08 5.89
CA LYS A 212 14.28 -3.06 6.61
C LYS A 212 13.65 -2.48 7.90
N GLU A 213 14.34 -1.55 8.54
CA GLU A 213 13.95 -0.88 9.78
C GLU A 213 12.84 0.15 9.58
N ASN A 214 12.74 0.73 8.38
CA ASN A 214 11.84 1.85 8.04
C ASN A 214 10.53 1.38 7.38
N LEU A 215 10.23 0.08 7.43
CA LEU A 215 8.98 -0.44 6.90
C LEU A 215 7.81 -0.06 7.82
N VAL A 216 6.71 0.36 7.19
CA VAL A 216 5.52 0.90 7.86
C VAL A 216 4.63 -0.20 8.40
N LEU A 217 4.42 -1.25 7.61
CA LEU A 217 3.54 -2.34 7.98
C LEU A 217 4.22 -3.32 8.95
N PRO A 218 3.48 -3.85 9.94
CA PRO A 218 4.00 -4.91 10.79
C PRO A 218 4.32 -6.15 9.96
N ARG A 219 5.41 -6.83 10.28
CA ARG A 219 5.87 -8.00 9.53
C ARG A 219 5.91 -9.26 10.38
N PRO A 220 5.63 -10.42 9.78
CA PRO A 220 5.90 -11.72 10.38
C PRO A 220 7.41 -11.97 10.58
N HIS A 221 7.78 -12.83 11.55
CA HIS A 221 9.16 -13.00 12.02
C HIS A 221 10.17 -13.43 10.95
N ASP A 222 9.77 -14.27 9.97
CA ASP A 222 10.67 -14.90 8.98
C ASP A 222 10.34 -14.50 7.54
N TYR A 223 10.18 -13.19 7.33
CA TYR A 223 9.69 -12.72 6.06
C TYR A 223 10.79 -12.08 5.19
N PHE A 224 10.72 -12.33 3.86
CA PHE A 224 11.60 -11.70 2.87
C PHE A 224 11.22 -10.23 2.68
N TRP A 225 11.90 -9.33 3.38
CA TRP A 225 11.57 -7.91 3.45
C TRP A 225 11.46 -7.17 2.09
N PRO A 226 12.18 -7.54 1.00
CA PRO A 226 12.01 -6.85 -0.28
C PRO A 226 10.59 -7.00 -0.87
N LEU A 227 9.90 -8.11 -0.61
CA LEU A 227 8.50 -8.27 -1.01
C LEU A 227 7.57 -7.33 -0.24
N GLN A 228 7.89 -7.02 1.00
CA GLN A 228 7.14 -6.02 1.78
C GLN A 228 7.33 -4.62 1.22
N VAL A 229 8.54 -4.25 0.79
CA VAL A 229 8.78 -2.97 0.11
C VAL A 229 7.90 -2.83 -1.11
N LEU A 230 7.82 -3.88 -1.94
CA LEU A 230 6.95 -3.90 -3.11
C LEU A 230 5.46 -3.77 -2.73
N TYR A 231 5.04 -4.47 -1.67
CA TYR A 231 3.68 -4.41 -1.17
C TYR A 231 3.33 -3.01 -0.64
N GLU A 232 4.20 -2.41 0.17
CA GLU A 232 4.03 -1.05 0.65
C GLU A 232 4.02 -0.02 -0.49
N TYR A 233 4.84 -0.21 -1.52
CA TYR A 233 4.83 0.64 -2.71
C TYR A 233 3.47 0.62 -3.42
N LEU A 234 2.81 -0.54 -3.50
CA LEU A 234 1.53 -0.68 -4.18
C LEU A 234 0.35 -0.15 -3.36
N TYR A 235 0.38 -0.32 -2.05
CA TYR A 235 -0.77 -0.01 -1.18
C TYR A 235 -0.62 1.27 -0.36
N LEU A 236 0.62 1.75 -0.17
CA LEU A 236 0.96 2.96 0.57
C LEU A 236 1.87 3.86 -0.29
N PRO A 237 1.37 4.39 -1.41
CA PRO A 237 2.22 5.07 -2.39
C PRO A 237 3.00 6.23 -1.81
N HIS A 238 2.39 7.02 -0.91
CA HIS A 238 3.01 8.20 -0.31
C HIS A 238 4.17 7.91 0.64
N VAL A 239 4.40 6.67 1.01
CA VAL A 239 5.55 6.29 1.86
C VAL A 239 6.88 6.47 1.12
N ASN A 240 6.85 6.55 -0.22
CA ASN A 240 8.04 6.79 -1.05
C ASN A 240 8.27 8.27 -1.39
N ASP A 241 7.34 9.14 -1.01
CA ASP A 241 7.36 10.55 -1.39
C ASP A 241 8.13 11.41 -0.35
N PHE A 242 9.15 10.81 0.27
CA PHE A 242 10.03 11.48 1.23
C PHE A 242 11.46 11.58 0.71
N MET A 243 12.09 12.70 1.03
CA MET A 243 13.46 13.01 0.69
C MET A 243 14.19 13.50 1.94
N SER A 244 15.44 13.08 2.12
CA SER A 244 16.28 13.47 3.24
C SER A 244 17.58 14.13 2.76
N PHE A 245 18.03 15.12 3.48
CA PHE A 245 19.30 15.83 3.26
C PHE A 245 19.97 16.22 4.57
#